data_876ef85032e92ef77d278c22820a1dc5
#
_entry.id   876ef85032e92ef77d278c22820a1dc5
#
_cell.length_a   1.000
_cell.length_b   1.000
_cell.length_c   1.000
_cell.angle_alpha   90.00
_cell.angle_beta   90.00
_cell.angle_gamma   90.00
#
_symmetry.space_group_name_H-M   'P 1'
#
loop_
_entity.id
_entity.type
_entity.pdbx_description
1 polymer ?
#
loop_
_entity_poly.entity_id
_entity_poly.type
_entity_poly.pdbx_seq_one_letter_code
_entity_poly.pdbx_strand_id
1 'polypeptide(L)'
;MEKVTIDEIAGSETGEADVRNVADALGTTDLAMNRFRLEPGQSFTSGMHAHFDQEEVFYVIEGTATFETPDGSQEVDAGEVIRFAPGDYQQGKNEGDSVLSALALGAPKESTETRVAMECPECGESDSMAVHMGEDGMTLECPECGVEMDAPA
;
A
#
# COMPACT_ATOMS: atom_id res chain seq x y z
N MET A 1 7.50 2.72 -27.53
CA MET A 1 7.51 1.37 -26.87
C MET A 1 8.60 1.41 -25.81
N GLU A 2 8.24 1.17 -24.55
CA GLU A 2 9.17 1.17 -23.42
C GLU A 2 9.30 -0.23 -22.85
N LYS A 3 10.50 -0.56 -22.38
CA LYS A 3 10.82 -1.83 -21.74
C LYS A 3 11.85 -1.57 -20.65
N VAL A 4 11.61 -2.11 -19.46
CA VAL A 4 12.55 -2.01 -18.33
C VAL A 4 12.81 -3.40 -17.74
N THR A 5 13.96 -3.55 -17.10
CA THR A 5 14.29 -4.70 -16.26
C THR A 5 14.07 -4.27 -14.82
N ILE A 6 13.13 -4.91 -14.12
CA ILE A 6 12.71 -4.49 -12.77
C ILE A 6 13.89 -4.41 -11.79
N ASP A 7 14.79 -5.39 -11.84
CA ASP A 7 15.95 -5.43 -10.95
C ASP A 7 17.00 -4.34 -11.21
N GLU A 8 16.93 -3.65 -12.36
CA GLU A 8 17.78 -2.51 -12.70
C GLU A 8 17.15 -1.16 -12.31
N ILE A 9 15.87 -1.13 -11.88
CA ILE A 9 15.23 0.08 -11.37
C ILE A 9 15.78 0.36 -9.98
N ALA A 10 16.12 1.63 -9.70
CA ALA A 10 16.55 2.04 -8.36
C ALA A 10 15.47 1.72 -7.32
N GLY A 11 15.86 1.10 -6.22
CA GLY A 11 14.98 0.85 -5.08
C GLY A 11 14.64 2.15 -4.34
N SER A 12 13.51 2.16 -3.64
CA SER A 12 13.18 3.24 -2.72
C SER A 12 14.11 3.18 -1.51
N GLU A 13 14.66 4.32 -1.11
CA GLU A 13 15.45 4.45 0.11
C GLU A 13 14.56 4.70 1.35
N THR A 14 13.23 4.80 1.15
CA THR A 14 12.28 5.04 2.22
C THR A 14 11.63 3.73 2.65
N GLY A 15 11.78 3.40 3.93
CA GLY A 15 11.23 2.18 4.52
C GLY A 15 12.21 1.00 4.53
N GLU A 16 11.79 -0.11 5.13
CA GLU A 16 12.60 -1.33 5.27
C GLU A 16 12.50 -2.28 4.08
N ALA A 17 11.42 -2.17 3.29
CA ALA A 17 11.16 -3.03 2.14
C ALA A 17 11.89 -2.56 0.88
N ASP A 18 12.34 -3.49 0.03
CA ASP A 18 12.81 -3.17 -1.33
C ASP A 18 11.60 -2.93 -2.23
N VAL A 19 11.35 -1.65 -2.54
CA VAL A 19 10.25 -1.22 -3.41
C VAL A 19 10.82 -0.58 -4.67
N ARG A 20 10.30 -0.99 -5.83
CA ARG A 20 10.72 -0.44 -7.14
C ARG A 20 9.51 0.06 -7.91
N ASN A 21 9.52 1.35 -8.24
CA ASN A 21 8.45 1.99 -8.99
C ASN A 21 8.57 1.67 -10.48
N VAL A 22 7.89 0.61 -10.89
CA VAL A 22 7.89 0.12 -12.28
C VAL A 22 7.09 1.05 -13.19
N ALA A 23 6.01 1.63 -12.67
CA ALA A 23 5.14 2.53 -13.43
C ALA A 23 5.89 3.77 -13.93
N ASP A 24 6.67 4.40 -13.08
CA ASP A 24 7.45 5.59 -13.46
C ASP A 24 8.57 5.23 -14.43
N ALA A 25 9.25 4.10 -14.22
CA ALA A 25 10.28 3.63 -15.14
C ALA A 25 9.75 3.31 -16.54
N LEU A 26 8.50 2.81 -16.64
CA LEU A 26 7.80 2.56 -17.91
C LEU A 26 7.13 3.81 -18.49
N GLY A 27 6.91 4.86 -17.68
CA GLY A 27 6.16 6.05 -18.08
C GLY A 27 4.66 5.81 -18.27
N THR A 28 4.04 4.95 -17.44
CA THR A 28 2.59 4.72 -17.47
C THR A 28 1.83 5.97 -17.02
N THR A 29 0.64 6.20 -17.56
CA THR A 29 -0.20 7.36 -17.26
C THR A 29 -1.37 7.02 -16.35
N ASP A 30 -1.96 5.84 -16.51
CA ASP A 30 -3.21 5.45 -15.85
C ASP A 30 -3.05 4.30 -14.86
N LEU A 31 -1.89 3.66 -14.85
CA LEU A 31 -1.60 2.48 -14.03
C LEU A 31 -0.42 2.74 -13.09
N ALA A 32 -0.62 2.59 -11.80
CA ALA A 32 0.45 2.43 -10.82
C ALA A 32 0.96 0.98 -10.82
N MET A 33 2.25 0.78 -10.72
CA MET A 33 2.86 -0.54 -10.61
C MET A 33 4.14 -0.45 -9.78
N ASN A 34 4.18 -1.19 -8.69
CA ASN A 34 5.36 -1.33 -7.84
C ASN A 34 5.71 -2.80 -7.66
N ARG A 35 6.99 -3.13 -7.72
CA ARG A 35 7.48 -4.42 -7.27
C ARG A 35 7.94 -4.28 -5.83
N PHE A 36 7.37 -5.10 -4.95
CA PHE A 36 7.78 -5.26 -3.57
C PHE A 36 8.59 -6.54 -3.39
N ARG A 37 9.63 -6.46 -2.58
CA ARG A 37 10.35 -7.61 -2.03
C ARG A 37 10.43 -7.41 -0.53
N LEU A 38 9.79 -8.32 0.21
CA LEU A 38 9.65 -8.25 1.66
C LEU A 38 10.39 -9.43 2.30
N GLU A 39 11.28 -9.12 3.23
CA GLU A 39 11.84 -10.13 4.13
C GLU A 39 10.78 -10.58 5.16
N PRO A 40 10.95 -11.72 5.83
CA PRO A 40 10.06 -12.15 6.89
C PRO A 40 9.83 -11.05 7.95
N GLY A 41 8.56 -10.80 8.27
CA GLY A 41 8.13 -9.79 9.23
C GLY A 41 7.92 -8.38 8.67
N GLN A 42 8.29 -8.13 7.40
CA GLN A 42 8.04 -6.85 6.74
C GLN A 42 6.61 -6.76 6.17
N SER A 43 6.14 -5.54 5.94
CA SER A 43 4.81 -5.23 5.42
C SER A 43 4.90 -4.37 4.16
N PHE A 44 3.87 -4.43 3.30
CA PHE A 44 3.75 -3.53 2.14
C PHE A 44 3.59 -2.08 2.58
N THR A 45 2.86 -1.85 3.67
CA THR A 45 2.57 -0.52 4.24
C THR A 45 2.63 -0.57 5.77
N SER A 46 2.79 0.58 6.40
CA SER A 46 2.90 0.69 7.87
C SER A 46 1.60 0.41 8.63
N GLY A 47 0.44 0.47 7.95
CA GLY A 47 -0.85 0.30 8.62
C GLY A 47 -1.97 -0.16 7.68
N MET A 48 -3.08 -0.55 8.30
CA MET A 48 -4.31 -0.87 7.57
C MET A 48 -4.88 0.39 6.94
N HIS A 49 -5.11 0.38 5.64
CA HIS A 49 -5.57 1.52 4.87
C HIS A 49 -6.51 1.11 3.74
N ALA A 50 -7.20 2.08 3.18
CA ALA A 50 -8.03 1.92 1.98
C ALA A 50 -7.82 3.11 1.04
N HIS A 51 -7.87 2.84 -0.26
CA HIS A 51 -7.96 3.85 -1.32
C HIS A 51 -9.42 3.99 -1.73
N PHE A 52 -9.99 5.18 -1.63
CA PHE A 52 -11.40 5.41 -1.96
C PHE A 52 -11.64 5.76 -3.42
N ASP A 53 -10.58 6.09 -4.14
CA ASP A 53 -10.58 6.51 -5.55
C ASP A 53 -9.74 5.58 -6.47
N GLN A 54 -9.24 4.47 -5.95
CA GLN A 54 -8.37 3.55 -6.69
C GLN A 54 -8.71 2.10 -6.35
N GLU A 55 -8.76 1.23 -7.35
CA GLU A 55 -8.70 -0.22 -7.11
C GLU A 55 -7.26 -0.69 -7.09
N GLU A 56 -6.97 -1.69 -6.29
CA GLU A 56 -5.63 -2.23 -6.11
C GLU A 56 -5.62 -3.75 -6.28
N VAL A 57 -4.59 -4.23 -6.98
CA VAL A 57 -4.40 -5.67 -7.22
C VAL A 57 -2.98 -6.04 -6.83
N PHE A 58 -2.84 -7.13 -6.07
CA PHE A 58 -1.54 -7.73 -5.77
C PHE A 58 -1.42 -9.07 -6.48
N TYR A 59 -0.34 -9.24 -7.22
CA TYR A 59 0.07 -10.51 -7.80
C TYR A 59 1.32 -11.02 -7.08
N VAL A 60 1.20 -12.13 -6.39
CA VAL A 60 2.32 -12.76 -5.67
C VAL A 60 3.14 -13.60 -6.63
N ILE A 61 4.43 -13.31 -6.71
CA ILE A 61 5.39 -13.98 -7.61
C ILE A 61 6.14 -15.08 -6.86
N GLU A 62 6.53 -14.82 -5.60
CA GLU A 62 7.31 -15.71 -4.75
C GLU A 62 6.87 -15.56 -3.30
N GLY A 63 6.83 -16.65 -2.56
CA GLY A 63 6.41 -16.65 -1.16
C GLY A 63 4.89 -16.59 -1.00
N THR A 64 4.44 -16.17 0.19
CA THR A 64 3.04 -16.02 0.56
C THR A 64 2.82 -14.68 1.23
N ALA A 65 1.84 -13.92 0.74
CA ALA A 65 1.39 -12.69 1.37
C ALA A 65 0.19 -12.97 2.28
N THR A 66 0.15 -12.39 3.45
CA THR A 66 -1.02 -12.38 4.33
C THR A 66 -1.63 -10.99 4.32
N PHE A 67 -2.87 -10.88 3.85
CA PHE A 67 -3.64 -9.64 3.88
C PHE A 67 -4.65 -9.67 5.03
N GLU A 68 -4.47 -8.75 5.97
CA GLU A 68 -5.44 -8.49 7.03
C GLU A 68 -6.49 -7.50 6.53
N THR A 69 -7.76 -7.78 6.86
CA THR A 69 -8.91 -6.90 6.58
C THR A 69 -9.80 -6.83 7.83
N PRO A 70 -10.77 -5.90 7.93
CA PRO A 70 -11.71 -5.87 9.03
C PRO A 70 -12.51 -7.17 9.23
N ASP A 71 -12.67 -7.97 8.17
CA ASP A 71 -13.43 -9.23 8.18
C ASP A 71 -12.56 -10.47 8.45
N GLY A 72 -11.26 -10.32 8.58
CA GLY A 72 -10.30 -11.41 8.80
C GLY A 72 -9.08 -11.32 7.91
N SER A 73 -8.29 -12.40 7.84
CA SER A 73 -7.10 -12.48 7.03
C SER A 73 -7.24 -13.46 5.86
N GLN A 74 -6.52 -13.14 4.78
CA GLN A 74 -6.45 -13.98 3.58
C GLN A 74 -4.99 -14.18 3.18
N GLU A 75 -4.57 -15.44 3.04
CA GLU A 75 -3.29 -15.78 2.44
C GLU A 75 -3.39 -15.82 0.92
N VAL A 76 -2.34 -15.33 0.25
CA VAL A 76 -2.21 -15.30 -1.21
C VAL A 76 -0.84 -15.89 -1.56
N ASP A 77 -0.85 -17.04 -2.20
CA ASP A 77 0.35 -17.78 -2.56
C ASP A 77 0.93 -17.34 -3.91
N ALA A 78 2.17 -17.73 -4.17
CA ALA A 78 2.82 -17.50 -5.46
C ALA A 78 1.94 -18.01 -6.62
N GLY A 79 1.73 -17.14 -7.62
CA GLY A 79 0.85 -17.39 -8.77
C GLY A 79 -0.60 -16.98 -8.55
N GLU A 80 -0.96 -16.51 -7.37
CA GLU A 80 -2.29 -16.02 -7.05
C GLU A 80 -2.35 -14.48 -7.09
N VAL A 81 -3.57 -13.96 -7.26
CA VAL A 81 -3.87 -12.52 -7.25
C VAL A 81 -5.01 -12.22 -6.29
N ILE A 82 -4.95 -11.06 -5.66
CA ILE A 82 -6.02 -10.52 -4.82
C ILE A 82 -6.35 -9.10 -5.27
N ARG A 83 -7.63 -8.71 -5.25
CA ARG A 83 -8.10 -7.37 -5.59
C ARG A 83 -8.81 -6.74 -4.40
N PHE A 84 -8.49 -5.49 -4.15
CA PHE A 84 -9.20 -4.60 -3.24
C PHE A 84 -9.93 -3.53 -4.06
N ALA A 85 -11.25 -3.44 -3.89
CA ALA A 85 -12.05 -2.38 -4.49
C ALA A 85 -11.81 -1.05 -3.75
N PRO A 86 -12.17 0.10 -4.36
CA PRO A 86 -12.19 1.36 -3.65
C PRO A 86 -12.96 1.27 -2.34
N GLY A 87 -12.33 1.67 -1.23
CA GLY A 87 -12.90 1.61 0.11
C GLY A 87 -12.64 0.31 0.89
N ASP A 88 -12.06 -0.72 0.27
CA ASP A 88 -11.68 -1.94 0.98
C ASP A 88 -10.42 -1.70 1.84
N TYR A 89 -10.54 -1.83 3.15
CA TYR A 89 -9.41 -1.73 4.08
C TYR A 89 -8.56 -3.01 4.05
N GLN A 90 -7.26 -2.84 3.95
CA GLN A 90 -6.30 -3.94 3.93
C GLN A 90 -4.93 -3.54 4.49
N GLN A 91 -4.19 -4.53 4.96
CA GLN A 91 -2.76 -4.45 5.25
C GLN A 91 -2.10 -5.78 4.86
N GLY A 92 -1.21 -5.73 3.88
CA GLY A 92 -0.45 -6.90 3.43
C GLY A 92 0.88 -7.03 4.15
N LYS A 93 1.24 -8.26 4.53
CA LYS A 93 2.44 -8.60 5.30
C LYS A 93 3.11 -9.87 4.78
N ASN A 94 4.40 -10.01 5.05
CA ASN A 94 5.10 -11.28 4.96
C ASN A 94 5.18 -11.92 6.36
N GLU A 95 4.23 -12.77 6.66
CA GLU A 95 4.21 -13.56 7.92
C GLU A 95 4.89 -14.93 7.78
N GLY A 96 5.43 -15.23 6.59
CA GLY A 96 6.18 -16.44 6.31
C GLY A 96 7.62 -16.40 6.81
N ASP A 97 8.36 -17.45 6.49
CA ASP A 97 9.79 -17.62 6.85
C ASP A 97 10.74 -17.47 5.65
N SER A 98 10.21 -17.15 4.49
CA SER A 98 10.95 -16.89 3.25
C SER A 98 10.57 -15.54 2.64
N VAL A 99 11.36 -15.08 1.68
CA VAL A 99 11.13 -13.83 0.96
C VAL A 99 9.79 -13.88 0.22
N LEU A 100 9.04 -12.79 0.31
CA LEU A 100 7.85 -12.52 -0.48
C LEU A 100 8.21 -11.52 -1.59
N SER A 101 7.87 -11.86 -2.83
CA SER A 101 7.95 -10.94 -3.97
C SER A 101 6.57 -10.81 -4.61
N ALA A 102 6.13 -9.57 -4.83
CA ALA A 102 4.83 -9.26 -5.39
C ALA A 102 4.84 -8.00 -6.25
N LEU A 103 3.92 -7.94 -7.21
CA LEU A 103 3.55 -6.72 -7.91
C LEU A 103 2.27 -6.15 -7.30
N ALA A 104 2.31 -4.88 -6.93
CA ALA A 104 1.15 -4.09 -6.58
C ALA A 104 0.77 -3.20 -7.76
N LEU A 105 -0.46 -3.31 -8.23
CA LEU A 105 -1.01 -2.54 -9.33
C LEU A 105 -2.19 -1.71 -8.83
N GLY A 106 -2.28 -0.46 -9.26
CA GLY A 106 -3.37 0.44 -8.90
C GLY A 106 -3.89 1.22 -10.10
N ALA A 107 -5.19 1.39 -10.17
CA ALA A 107 -5.83 2.20 -11.21
C ALA A 107 -6.99 3.02 -10.61
N PRO A 108 -7.03 4.33 -10.88
CA PRO A 108 -6.06 5.16 -11.62
C PRO A 108 -4.67 5.16 -10.97
N LYS A 109 -3.66 5.66 -11.68
CA LYS A 109 -2.26 5.67 -11.21
C LYS A 109 -2.10 6.44 -9.89
N GLU A 110 -2.75 7.56 -9.76
CA GLU A 110 -2.72 8.39 -8.56
C GLU A 110 -3.96 8.15 -7.71
N SER A 111 -3.74 7.99 -6.40
CA SER A 111 -4.80 7.99 -5.40
C SER A 111 -4.66 9.22 -4.52
N THR A 112 -5.75 9.96 -4.40
CA THR A 112 -5.83 11.20 -3.60
C THR A 112 -6.75 11.06 -2.39
N GLU A 113 -7.50 9.97 -2.31
CA GLU A 113 -8.47 9.68 -1.24
C GLU A 113 -8.07 8.40 -0.48
N THR A 114 -6.90 8.44 0.15
CA THR A 114 -6.42 7.35 1.01
C THR A 114 -6.81 7.62 2.46
N ARG A 115 -7.26 6.58 3.17
CA ARG A 115 -7.52 6.65 4.62
C ARG A 115 -6.85 5.50 5.35
N VAL A 116 -6.33 5.78 6.54
CA VAL A 116 -5.85 4.77 7.49
C VAL A 116 -6.94 4.45 8.51
N ALA A 117 -7.02 3.17 8.90
CA ALA A 117 -7.93 2.71 9.96
C ALA A 117 -7.36 3.13 11.32
N MET A 118 -7.71 4.33 11.77
CA MET A 118 -7.29 4.92 13.03
C MET A 118 -8.40 5.81 13.57
N GLU A 119 -8.86 5.52 14.79
CA GLU A 119 -9.81 6.39 15.49
C GLU A 119 -9.21 7.77 15.74
N CYS A 120 -10.00 8.83 15.48
CA CYS A 120 -9.56 10.18 15.76
C CYS A 120 -9.35 10.41 17.26
N PRO A 121 -8.14 10.81 17.69
CA PRO A 121 -7.84 10.99 19.11
C PRO A 121 -8.51 12.23 19.73
N GLU A 122 -8.97 13.18 18.91
CA GLU A 122 -9.61 14.42 19.39
C GLU A 122 -11.12 14.27 19.57
N CYS A 123 -11.83 13.76 18.55
CA CYS A 123 -13.30 13.66 18.66
C CYS A 123 -13.81 12.24 18.96
N GLY A 124 -13.05 11.19 18.61
CA GLY A 124 -13.48 9.80 18.78
C GLY A 124 -14.70 9.40 17.92
N GLU A 125 -15.10 10.26 16.95
CA GLU A 125 -16.27 10.03 16.11
C GLU A 125 -15.92 9.42 14.74
N SER A 126 -14.64 9.49 14.34
CA SER A 126 -14.16 8.89 13.10
C SER A 126 -13.28 7.68 13.37
N ASP A 127 -13.58 6.56 12.71
CA ASP A 127 -12.80 5.31 12.76
C ASP A 127 -11.63 5.33 11.74
N SER A 128 -11.48 6.41 10.98
CA SER A 128 -10.44 6.54 9.99
C SER A 128 -9.94 7.97 9.85
N MET A 129 -8.70 8.13 9.41
CA MET A 129 -8.08 9.43 9.16
C MET A 129 -7.68 9.50 7.68
N ALA A 130 -7.97 10.64 7.03
CA ALA A 130 -7.52 10.91 5.68
C ALA A 130 -6.01 11.13 5.65
N VAL A 131 -5.34 10.59 4.65
CA VAL A 131 -3.88 10.69 4.47
C VAL A 131 -3.56 11.79 3.48
N HIS A 132 -2.69 12.71 3.88
CA HIS A 132 -2.15 13.74 3.01
C HIS A 132 -0.63 13.58 2.91
N MET A 133 -0.11 13.52 1.68
CA MET A 133 1.33 13.46 1.41
C MET A 133 1.83 14.86 1.08
N GLY A 134 2.71 15.40 1.91
CA GLY A 134 3.34 16.71 1.73
C GLY A 134 4.85 16.61 1.55
N GLU A 135 5.49 17.76 1.29
CA GLU A 135 6.96 17.84 1.18
C GLU A 135 7.66 17.51 2.51
N ASP A 136 7.01 17.79 3.64
CA ASP A 136 7.53 17.55 4.99
C ASP A 136 7.16 16.17 5.55
N GLY A 137 6.43 15.34 4.79
CA GLY A 137 6.02 14.01 5.21
C GLY A 137 4.52 13.74 5.08
N MET A 138 4.07 12.71 5.78
CA MET A 138 2.67 12.28 5.80
C MET A 138 1.93 12.88 6.99
N THR A 139 0.80 13.54 6.73
CA THR A 139 -0.12 14.04 7.75
C THR A 139 -1.46 13.32 7.67
N LEU A 140 -2.15 13.27 8.79
CA LEU A 140 -3.47 12.67 8.93
C LEU A 140 -4.48 13.75 9.30
N GLU A 141 -5.62 13.77 8.63
CA GLU A 141 -6.74 14.68 8.90
C GLU A 141 -7.99 13.90 9.27
N CYS A 142 -8.66 14.31 10.33
CA CYS A 142 -9.94 13.73 10.71
C CYS A 142 -11.06 14.26 9.79
N PRO A 143 -11.82 13.41 9.09
CA PRO A 143 -12.89 13.84 8.21
C PRO A 143 -14.09 14.45 8.96
N GLU A 144 -14.22 14.21 10.28
CA GLU A 144 -15.35 14.68 11.10
C GLU A 144 -15.06 16.02 11.79
N CYS A 145 -13.89 16.16 12.42
CA CYS A 145 -13.57 17.38 13.18
C CYS A 145 -12.47 18.24 12.55
N GLY A 146 -11.82 17.77 11.49
CA GLY A 146 -10.78 18.52 10.77
C GLY A 146 -9.45 18.66 11.52
N VAL A 147 -9.23 17.92 12.63
CA VAL A 147 -7.92 17.95 13.29
C VAL A 147 -6.87 17.33 12.38
N GLU A 148 -5.75 18.01 12.27
CA GLU A 148 -4.56 17.52 11.55
C GLU A 148 -3.49 17.07 12.55
N MET A 149 -2.77 16.00 12.22
CA MET A 149 -1.66 15.48 13.01
C MET A 149 -0.60 14.82 12.11
N ASP A 150 0.64 14.77 12.60
CA ASP A 150 1.67 13.98 11.94
C ASP A 150 1.33 12.49 12.03
N ALA A 151 1.61 11.74 10.96
CA ALA A 151 1.44 10.30 11.00
C ALA A 151 2.41 9.69 12.02
N PRO A 152 1.97 8.69 12.80
CA PRO A 152 2.86 7.97 13.70
C PRO A 152 4.03 7.35 12.92
N ALA A 153 5.23 7.42 13.53
CA ALA A 153 6.45 6.85 12.96
C ALA A 153 6.40 5.31 12.91
#